data_9871a0bf366aa7803ed1796a7fb0bbc3
#
_entry.id   9871a0bf366aa7803ed1796a7fb0bbc3
#
_cell.length_a   1.000
_cell.length_b   1.000
_cell.length_c   1.000
_cell.angle_alpha   90.00
_cell.angle_beta   90.00
_cell.angle_gamma   90.00
#
_symmetry.space_group_name_H-M   'P 1'
#
loop_
_entity.id
_entity.type
_entity.pdbx_description
1 polymer ?
#
loop_
_entity_poly.entity_id
_entity_poly.type
_entity_poly.pdbx_seq_one_letter_code
_entity_poly.pdbx_strand_id
1 'polypeptide(L)'
;MDALNPVKEQVERINTLRSNLNLNSVITHIERANLFFERGKKEYDEQYFTDVVYRTNQAFEGCSRQGYMVLAGKSEEQAQDIKAYQIESYFIENNILSDRVLPQFKNYRDNWRNESAHNFKLFFNEEEAYFAILNVLSYAYVLFNQMITKLGEEIEIERLRKEAIKIKKIKGMIKKKGLSLKEKIITLIEYFDKEYEISKSKIDDNTVFFIKEAEVIGMLIAYLSEMTNSEMTIQAEKRLESGSSRGLIADICIEYKGEKLIVELKRFGRRTIDSYTEQISMYLQAASTNEGVVYIYNPTKVQTELKRKDLKIESRGEILSISYLTR
;
A
#
# COMPACT_ATOMS: atom_id res chain seq x y z
N MET A 1 -3.82 -6.02 -21.91
CA MET A 1 -3.69 -6.22 -20.43
C MET A 1 -5.02 -5.82 -19.84
N ASP A 2 -5.71 -6.69 -19.15
CA ASP A 2 -6.95 -6.33 -18.48
C ASP A 2 -6.63 -5.54 -17.21
N ALA A 3 -6.81 -4.24 -17.26
CA ALA A 3 -6.49 -3.33 -16.15
C ALA A 3 -7.44 -3.49 -14.94
N LEU A 4 -8.58 -4.16 -15.12
CA LEU A 4 -9.54 -4.42 -14.06
C LEU A 4 -9.12 -5.59 -13.15
N ASN A 5 -8.45 -6.61 -13.68
CA ASN A 5 -8.07 -7.79 -12.89
C ASN A 5 -7.23 -7.48 -11.64
N PRO A 6 -6.19 -6.62 -11.69
CA PRO A 6 -5.45 -6.25 -10.49
C PRO A 6 -6.31 -5.59 -9.41
N VAL A 7 -7.33 -4.80 -9.81
CA VAL A 7 -8.25 -4.17 -8.87
C VAL A 7 -9.21 -5.20 -8.26
N LYS A 8 -9.70 -6.17 -9.05
CA LYS A 8 -10.51 -7.29 -8.53
C LYS A 8 -9.75 -8.11 -7.49
N GLU A 9 -8.50 -8.47 -7.76
CA GLU A 9 -7.66 -9.18 -6.79
C GLU A 9 -7.50 -8.43 -5.47
N GLN A 10 -7.40 -7.09 -5.51
CA GLN A 10 -7.33 -6.28 -4.29
C GLN A 10 -8.66 -6.31 -3.53
N VAL A 11 -9.79 -6.20 -4.25
CA VAL A 11 -11.13 -6.29 -3.63
C VAL A 11 -11.33 -7.65 -2.97
N GLU A 12 -10.96 -8.74 -3.62
CA GLU A 12 -11.00 -10.08 -3.02
C GLU A 12 -10.15 -10.14 -1.75
N ARG A 13 -8.93 -9.58 -1.80
CA ARG A 13 -8.07 -9.53 -0.61
C ARG A 13 -8.67 -8.70 0.51
N ILE A 14 -9.18 -7.51 0.23
CA ILE A 14 -9.82 -6.66 1.24
C ILE A 14 -11.02 -7.38 1.86
N ASN A 15 -11.87 -8.03 1.06
CA ASN A 15 -13.03 -8.78 1.55
C ASN A 15 -12.65 -9.95 2.47
N THR A 16 -11.48 -10.56 2.27
CA THR A 16 -10.97 -11.59 3.21
C THR A 16 -10.46 -11.00 4.53
N LEU A 17 -9.94 -9.77 4.51
CA LEU A 17 -9.46 -9.08 5.70
C LEU A 17 -10.61 -8.40 6.47
N ARG A 18 -11.62 -7.91 5.74
CA ARG A 18 -12.78 -7.18 6.29
C ARG A 18 -14.01 -7.35 5.40
N SER A 19 -14.94 -8.19 5.80
CA SER A 19 -16.08 -8.65 4.96
C SER A 19 -17.26 -7.66 4.87
N ASN A 20 -17.30 -6.60 5.68
CA ASN A 20 -18.42 -5.67 5.74
C ASN A 20 -18.29 -4.46 4.81
N LEU A 21 -17.40 -4.51 3.81
CA LEU A 21 -17.21 -3.46 2.83
C LEU A 21 -17.97 -3.75 1.53
N ASN A 22 -18.53 -2.71 0.91
CA ASN A 22 -19.32 -2.84 -0.32
C ASN A 22 -18.49 -2.59 -1.58
N LEU A 23 -17.30 -3.19 -1.68
CA LEU A 23 -16.41 -3.01 -2.82
C LEU A 23 -16.86 -3.74 -4.09
N ASN A 24 -17.67 -4.78 -3.96
CA ASN A 24 -18.23 -5.47 -5.12
C ASN A 24 -19.13 -4.56 -5.97
N SER A 25 -19.84 -3.61 -5.34
CA SER A 25 -20.61 -2.62 -6.07
C SER A 25 -19.72 -1.69 -6.91
N VAL A 26 -18.54 -1.34 -6.41
CA VAL A 26 -17.54 -0.56 -7.16
C VAL A 26 -17.10 -1.32 -8.42
N ILE A 27 -16.74 -2.60 -8.27
CA ILE A 27 -16.37 -3.44 -9.41
C ILE A 27 -17.50 -3.54 -10.42
N THR A 28 -18.74 -3.73 -9.97
CA THR A 28 -19.92 -3.78 -10.84
C THR A 28 -20.09 -2.49 -11.65
N HIS A 29 -19.86 -1.33 -11.06
CA HIS A 29 -19.92 -0.05 -11.80
C HIS A 29 -18.84 0.04 -12.87
N ILE A 30 -17.60 -0.39 -12.58
CA ILE A 30 -16.50 -0.39 -13.56
C ILE A 30 -16.79 -1.38 -14.69
N GLU A 31 -17.30 -2.57 -14.38
CA GLU A 31 -17.69 -3.57 -15.40
C GLU A 31 -18.79 -3.04 -16.31
N ARG A 32 -19.76 -2.34 -15.75
CA ARG A 32 -20.83 -1.69 -16.54
C ARG A 32 -20.28 -0.55 -17.40
N ALA A 33 -19.35 0.23 -16.90
CA ALA A 33 -18.65 1.24 -17.70
C ALA A 33 -17.96 0.60 -18.91
N ASN A 34 -17.19 -0.47 -18.71
CA ASN A 34 -16.55 -1.19 -19.81
C ASN A 34 -17.57 -1.75 -20.81
N LEU A 35 -18.70 -2.29 -20.34
CA LEU A 35 -19.75 -2.80 -21.23
C LEU A 35 -20.35 -1.68 -22.09
N PHE A 36 -20.64 -0.52 -21.51
CA PHE A 36 -21.16 0.63 -22.27
C PHE A 36 -20.13 1.18 -23.24
N PHE A 37 -18.86 1.23 -22.85
CA PHE A 37 -17.77 1.63 -23.73
C PHE A 37 -17.72 0.76 -25.01
N GLU A 38 -17.73 -0.56 -24.85
CA GLU A 38 -17.72 -1.48 -25.99
C GLU A 38 -19.00 -1.38 -26.84
N ARG A 39 -20.15 -1.11 -26.23
CA ARG A 39 -21.39 -0.87 -26.97
C ARG A 39 -21.35 0.42 -27.79
N GLY A 40 -20.88 1.54 -27.19
CA GLY A 40 -20.75 2.81 -27.88
C GLY A 40 -19.88 2.70 -29.13
N LYS A 41 -18.78 1.97 -29.04
CA LYS A 41 -17.92 1.69 -30.20
C LYS A 41 -18.60 0.84 -31.27
N LYS A 42 -19.31 -0.20 -30.86
CA LYS A 42 -19.97 -1.14 -31.78
C LYS A 42 -21.17 -0.53 -32.48
N GLU A 43 -21.95 0.26 -31.75
CA GLU A 43 -23.22 0.82 -32.24
C GLU A 43 -23.04 2.22 -32.80
N TYR A 44 -21.82 2.81 -32.70
CA TYR A 44 -21.49 4.21 -33.07
C TYR A 44 -22.42 5.23 -32.39
N ASP A 45 -22.75 5.00 -31.13
CA ASP A 45 -23.67 5.83 -30.34
C ASP A 45 -22.95 6.49 -29.16
N GLU A 46 -22.76 7.80 -29.25
CA GLU A 46 -22.07 8.61 -28.23
C GLU A 46 -22.81 8.68 -26.89
N GLN A 47 -24.10 8.37 -26.82
CA GLN A 47 -24.84 8.35 -25.56
C GLN A 47 -24.25 7.32 -24.58
N TYR A 48 -23.77 6.19 -25.08
CA TYR A 48 -23.10 5.19 -24.25
C TYR A 48 -21.83 5.71 -23.58
N PHE A 49 -21.09 6.62 -24.21
CA PHE A 49 -19.88 7.20 -23.60
C PHE A 49 -20.22 8.11 -22.42
N THR A 50 -21.36 8.80 -22.50
CA THR A 50 -21.89 9.55 -21.36
C THR A 50 -22.27 8.62 -20.20
N ASP A 51 -22.91 7.48 -20.48
CA ASP A 51 -23.21 6.45 -19.49
C ASP A 51 -21.94 5.85 -18.86
N VAL A 52 -20.85 5.71 -19.63
CA VAL A 52 -19.52 5.31 -19.11
C VAL A 52 -19.07 6.27 -18.02
N VAL A 53 -19.07 7.58 -18.30
CA VAL A 53 -18.64 8.59 -17.33
C VAL A 53 -19.52 8.57 -16.08
N TYR A 54 -20.81 8.38 -16.25
CA TYR A 54 -21.73 8.24 -15.12
C TYR A 54 -21.40 7.05 -14.22
N ARG A 55 -21.08 5.89 -14.83
CA ARG A 55 -20.72 4.67 -14.10
C ARG A 55 -19.36 4.78 -13.42
N THR A 56 -18.38 5.40 -14.08
CA THR A 56 -17.07 5.65 -13.47
C THR A 56 -17.17 6.61 -12.29
N ASN A 57 -18.07 7.61 -12.32
CA ASN A 57 -18.33 8.48 -11.19
C ASN A 57 -18.90 7.74 -9.98
N GLN A 58 -19.84 6.80 -10.19
CA GLN A 58 -20.36 5.96 -9.12
C GLN A 58 -19.28 5.09 -8.50
N ALA A 59 -18.41 4.50 -9.34
CA ALA A 59 -17.28 3.72 -8.87
C ALA A 59 -16.29 4.58 -8.07
N PHE A 60 -15.95 5.75 -8.55
CA PHE A 60 -15.05 6.70 -7.88
C PHE A 60 -15.59 7.11 -6.50
N GLU A 61 -16.86 7.48 -6.41
CA GLU A 61 -17.49 7.84 -5.14
C GLU A 61 -17.54 6.63 -4.17
N GLY A 62 -17.88 5.45 -4.68
CA GLY A 62 -17.87 4.22 -3.91
C GLY A 62 -16.48 3.90 -3.36
N CYS A 63 -15.43 3.97 -4.19
CA CYS A 63 -14.04 3.81 -3.74
C CYS A 63 -13.70 4.78 -2.60
N SER A 64 -14.02 6.07 -2.79
CA SER A 64 -13.70 7.12 -1.81
C SER A 64 -14.38 6.89 -0.47
N ARG A 65 -15.67 6.54 -0.46
CA ARG A 65 -16.43 6.27 0.77
C ARG A 65 -15.92 5.02 1.50
N GLN A 66 -15.70 3.91 0.78
CA GLN A 66 -15.16 2.68 1.37
C GLN A 66 -13.72 2.88 1.87
N GLY A 67 -12.90 3.63 1.12
CA GLY A 67 -11.57 4.03 1.55
C GLY A 67 -11.59 4.85 2.83
N TYR A 68 -12.50 5.82 2.93
CA TYR A 68 -12.66 6.63 4.13
C TYR A 68 -13.10 5.82 5.35
N MET A 69 -14.00 4.84 5.19
CA MET A 69 -14.37 3.93 6.27
C MET A 69 -13.16 3.20 6.86
N VAL A 70 -12.28 2.69 6.01
CA VAL A 70 -11.10 1.93 6.45
C VAL A 70 -10.03 2.86 7.01
N LEU A 71 -9.64 3.88 6.23
CA LEU A 71 -8.46 4.70 6.54
C LEU A 71 -8.70 5.69 7.67
N ALA A 72 -9.95 6.17 7.82
CA ALA A 72 -10.35 7.06 8.92
C ALA A 72 -11.01 6.31 10.10
N GLY A 73 -11.18 4.99 9.99
CA GLY A 73 -11.83 4.18 11.03
C GLY A 73 -13.31 4.57 11.27
N LYS A 74 -14.06 4.89 10.20
CA LYS A 74 -15.45 5.36 10.29
C LYS A 74 -16.46 4.25 10.01
N SER A 75 -17.68 4.41 10.55
CA SER A 75 -18.81 3.54 10.21
C SER A 75 -19.36 3.86 8.83
N GLU A 76 -20.18 2.96 8.28
CA GLU A 76 -20.86 3.18 7.00
C GLU A 76 -21.76 4.43 7.04
N GLU A 77 -22.53 4.60 8.11
CA GLU A 77 -23.39 5.78 8.31
C GLU A 77 -22.58 7.07 8.29
N GLN A 78 -21.46 7.11 9.04
CA GLN A 78 -20.57 8.28 9.05
C GLN A 78 -19.95 8.57 7.66
N ALA A 79 -19.65 7.52 6.89
CA ALA A 79 -19.11 7.68 5.54
C ALA A 79 -20.18 8.06 4.51
N GLN A 80 -21.46 7.76 4.74
CA GLN A 80 -22.57 8.20 3.88
C GLN A 80 -22.94 9.66 4.13
N ASP A 81 -22.94 10.11 5.36
CA ASP A 81 -23.34 11.47 5.74
C ASP A 81 -22.30 12.54 5.39
N ILE A 82 -21.03 12.15 5.28
CA ILE A 82 -19.96 13.08 4.96
C ILE A 82 -20.00 13.53 3.50
N LYS A 83 -19.72 14.79 3.24
CA LYS A 83 -19.63 15.31 1.88
C LYS A 83 -18.35 14.85 1.19
N ALA A 84 -18.43 14.57 -0.11
CA ALA A 84 -17.31 14.04 -0.90
C ALA A 84 -16.03 14.89 -0.77
N TYR A 85 -16.12 16.21 -0.78
CA TYR A 85 -14.95 17.09 -0.65
C TYR A 85 -14.24 16.95 0.72
N GLN A 86 -14.96 16.57 1.78
CA GLN A 86 -14.36 16.35 3.11
C GLN A 86 -13.57 15.02 3.17
N ILE A 87 -14.03 14.00 2.44
CA ILE A 87 -13.28 12.77 2.25
C ILE A 87 -11.97 13.07 1.51
N GLU A 88 -12.05 13.89 0.47
CA GLU A 88 -10.90 14.32 -0.32
C GLU A 88 -9.91 15.11 0.52
N SER A 89 -10.37 16.07 1.32
CA SER A 89 -9.53 16.83 2.25
C SER A 89 -8.82 15.89 3.22
N TYR A 90 -9.53 14.92 3.78
CA TYR A 90 -8.94 13.92 4.65
C TYR A 90 -7.81 13.14 3.96
N PHE A 91 -8.02 12.69 2.71
CA PHE A 91 -6.99 11.95 1.98
C PHE A 91 -5.75 12.80 1.67
N ILE A 92 -5.94 14.08 1.40
CA ILE A 92 -4.85 15.04 1.15
C ILE A 92 -4.08 15.32 2.45
N GLU A 93 -4.76 15.69 3.51
CA GLU A 93 -4.18 16.06 4.79
C GLU A 93 -3.41 14.91 5.46
N ASN A 94 -3.88 13.69 5.25
CA ASN A 94 -3.24 12.48 5.77
C ASN A 94 -2.27 11.80 4.77
N ASN A 95 -1.98 12.45 3.64
CA ASN A 95 -1.07 11.94 2.60
C ASN A 95 -1.42 10.52 2.10
N ILE A 96 -2.72 10.18 2.06
CA ILE A 96 -3.21 8.87 1.60
C ILE A 96 -2.89 8.66 0.11
N LEU A 97 -3.00 9.72 -0.68
CA LEU A 97 -2.67 9.70 -2.11
C LEU A 97 -1.30 10.33 -2.33
N SER A 98 -0.39 9.59 -2.95
CA SER A 98 0.92 10.12 -3.29
C SER A 98 0.81 11.34 -4.22
N ASP A 99 1.81 12.23 -4.18
CA ASP A 99 1.89 13.42 -5.04
C ASP A 99 1.85 13.13 -6.55
N ARG A 100 2.12 11.89 -6.96
CA ARG A 100 2.00 11.46 -8.35
C ARG A 100 0.56 11.15 -8.76
N VAL A 101 -0.26 10.71 -7.80
CA VAL A 101 -1.65 10.29 -8.02
C VAL A 101 -2.61 11.42 -7.74
N LEU A 102 -2.31 12.28 -6.78
CA LEU A 102 -3.16 13.39 -6.36
C LEU A 102 -3.57 14.33 -7.51
N PRO A 103 -2.68 14.73 -8.45
CA PRO A 103 -3.08 15.57 -9.60
C PRO A 103 -4.07 14.87 -10.52
N GLN A 104 -3.92 13.56 -10.75
CA GLN A 104 -4.82 12.77 -11.59
C GLN A 104 -6.20 12.64 -10.93
N PHE A 105 -6.24 12.45 -9.62
CA PHE A 105 -7.46 12.45 -8.83
C PHE A 105 -8.21 13.78 -8.93
N LYS A 106 -7.52 14.91 -8.73
CA LYS A 106 -8.10 16.24 -8.87
C LYS A 106 -8.63 16.49 -10.29
N ASN A 107 -7.83 16.11 -11.30
CA ASN A 107 -8.22 16.24 -12.70
C ASN A 107 -9.50 15.45 -13.01
N TYR A 108 -9.60 14.19 -12.55
CA TYR A 108 -10.79 13.37 -12.71
C TYR A 108 -12.01 14.04 -12.06
N ARG A 109 -11.90 14.49 -10.82
CA ARG A 109 -12.97 15.17 -10.09
C ARG A 109 -13.47 16.40 -10.83
N ASP A 110 -12.55 17.26 -11.27
CA ASP A 110 -12.88 18.57 -11.80
C ASP A 110 -13.46 18.48 -13.22
N ASN A 111 -12.91 17.61 -14.08
CA ASN A 111 -13.26 17.55 -15.50
C ASN A 111 -14.35 16.52 -15.84
N TRP A 112 -14.51 15.47 -15.04
CA TRP A 112 -15.54 14.44 -15.33
C TRP A 112 -16.63 14.38 -14.28
N ARG A 113 -16.28 14.23 -13.00
CA ARG A 113 -17.28 14.04 -11.94
C ARG A 113 -18.14 15.27 -11.76
N ASN A 114 -17.57 16.46 -11.65
CA ASN A 114 -18.34 17.69 -11.41
C ASN A 114 -19.10 18.12 -12.68
N GLU A 115 -18.46 18.08 -13.84
CA GLU A 115 -19.07 18.46 -15.10
C GLU A 115 -20.26 17.54 -15.46
N SER A 116 -20.11 16.21 -15.35
CA SER A 116 -21.18 15.27 -15.65
C SER A 116 -22.37 15.37 -14.69
N ALA A 117 -22.15 15.80 -13.44
CA ALA A 117 -23.21 15.91 -12.45
C ALA A 117 -24.07 17.19 -12.61
N HIS A 118 -23.55 18.24 -13.23
CA HIS A 118 -24.16 19.55 -13.25
C HIS A 118 -24.49 20.07 -14.65
N ASN A 119 -24.00 19.48 -15.72
CA ASN A 119 -24.23 19.93 -17.08
C ASN A 119 -24.99 18.89 -17.92
N PHE A 120 -26.31 18.98 -17.93
CA PHE A 120 -27.19 18.05 -18.67
C PHE A 120 -27.02 18.12 -20.20
N LYS A 121 -26.28 19.10 -20.72
CA LYS A 121 -26.04 19.28 -22.17
C LYS A 121 -24.71 18.65 -22.60
N LEU A 122 -23.90 18.16 -21.64
CA LEU A 122 -22.58 17.61 -21.91
C LEU A 122 -22.71 16.16 -22.37
N PHE A 123 -22.18 15.89 -23.55
CA PHE A 123 -21.94 14.54 -24.05
C PHE A 123 -20.45 14.29 -24.10
N PHE A 124 -20.05 13.09 -23.74
CA PHE A 124 -18.65 12.66 -23.74
C PHE A 124 -18.36 11.83 -24.98
N ASN A 125 -17.18 12.00 -25.56
CA ASN A 125 -16.70 11.20 -26.68
C ASN A 125 -16.00 9.91 -26.21
N GLU A 126 -15.58 9.08 -27.18
CA GLU A 126 -14.90 7.81 -26.93
C GLU A 126 -13.63 7.97 -26.11
N GLU A 127 -12.79 8.97 -26.45
CA GLU A 127 -11.51 9.21 -25.77
C GLU A 127 -11.72 9.61 -24.30
N GLU A 128 -12.65 10.50 -24.04
CA GLU A 128 -12.99 10.95 -22.70
C GLU A 128 -13.53 9.81 -21.84
N ALA A 129 -14.42 8.98 -22.39
CA ALA A 129 -14.94 7.80 -21.72
C ALA A 129 -13.83 6.79 -21.37
N TYR A 130 -12.91 6.56 -22.31
CA TYR A 130 -11.76 5.68 -22.07
C TYR A 130 -10.85 6.22 -20.95
N PHE A 131 -10.53 7.50 -20.98
CA PHE A 131 -9.75 8.13 -19.90
C PHE A 131 -10.45 8.09 -18.55
N ALA A 132 -11.77 8.25 -18.51
CA ALA A 132 -12.55 8.13 -17.28
C ALA A 132 -12.39 6.72 -16.65
N ILE A 133 -12.47 5.65 -17.45
CA ILE A 133 -12.25 4.28 -16.99
C ILE A 133 -10.82 4.12 -16.43
N LEU A 134 -9.80 4.54 -17.18
CA LEU A 134 -8.40 4.39 -16.75
C LEU A 134 -8.11 5.16 -15.46
N ASN A 135 -8.62 6.38 -15.33
CA ASN A 135 -8.44 7.18 -14.13
C ASN A 135 -9.06 6.53 -12.89
N VAL A 136 -10.28 6.00 -13.01
CA VAL A 136 -10.96 5.34 -11.89
C VAL A 136 -10.26 4.04 -11.50
N LEU A 137 -9.82 3.24 -12.47
CA LEU A 137 -9.03 2.03 -12.20
C LEU A 137 -7.72 2.35 -11.49
N SER A 138 -6.99 3.36 -11.95
CA SER A 138 -5.72 3.79 -11.33
C SER A 138 -5.94 4.30 -9.90
N TYR A 139 -6.98 5.08 -9.70
CA TYR A 139 -7.38 5.59 -8.39
C TYR A 139 -7.75 4.46 -7.42
N ALA A 140 -8.64 3.55 -7.86
CA ALA A 140 -9.05 2.40 -7.07
C ALA A 140 -7.84 1.53 -6.67
N TYR A 141 -6.93 1.27 -7.61
CA TYR A 141 -5.74 0.47 -7.37
C TYR A 141 -4.87 1.06 -6.24
N VAL A 142 -4.60 2.36 -6.28
CA VAL A 142 -3.78 3.03 -5.27
C VAL A 142 -4.49 3.07 -3.92
N LEU A 143 -5.78 3.46 -3.91
CA LEU A 143 -6.55 3.55 -2.67
C LEU A 143 -6.71 2.19 -1.98
N PHE A 144 -6.96 1.14 -2.76
CA PHE A 144 -7.11 -0.21 -2.22
C PHE A 144 -5.79 -0.77 -1.65
N ASN A 145 -4.64 -0.39 -2.21
CA ASN A 145 -3.35 -0.69 -1.58
C ASN A 145 -3.24 -0.04 -0.19
N GLN A 146 -3.62 1.22 -0.06
CA GLN A 146 -3.62 1.91 1.24
C GLN A 146 -4.59 1.25 2.25
N MET A 147 -5.77 0.83 1.76
CA MET A 147 -6.71 0.08 2.60
C MET A 147 -6.11 -1.27 3.06
N ILE A 148 -5.44 -2.01 2.19
CA ILE A 148 -4.79 -3.28 2.53
C ILE A 148 -3.69 -3.07 3.57
N THR A 149 -2.85 -2.02 3.41
CA THR A 149 -1.84 -1.64 4.40
C THR A 149 -2.48 -1.39 5.77
N LYS A 150 -3.54 -0.57 5.80
CA LYS A 150 -4.25 -0.24 7.05
C LYS A 150 -4.89 -1.46 7.72
N LEU A 151 -5.52 -2.32 6.95
CA LEU A 151 -6.12 -3.56 7.46
C LEU A 151 -5.04 -4.51 8.00
N GLY A 152 -3.89 -4.60 7.35
CA GLY A 152 -2.73 -5.33 7.86
C GLY A 152 -2.25 -4.80 9.21
N GLU A 153 -2.16 -3.47 9.37
CA GLU A 153 -1.84 -2.85 10.67
C GLU A 153 -2.86 -3.26 11.76
N GLU A 154 -4.15 -3.16 11.47
CA GLU A 154 -5.22 -3.48 12.43
C GLU A 154 -5.17 -4.94 12.89
N ILE A 155 -4.97 -5.87 11.95
CA ILE A 155 -4.84 -7.29 12.24
C ILE A 155 -3.63 -7.56 13.15
N GLU A 156 -2.50 -6.95 12.85
CA GLU A 156 -1.28 -7.13 13.63
C GLU A 156 -1.43 -6.54 15.04
N ILE A 157 -2.01 -5.35 15.17
CA ILE A 157 -2.30 -4.74 16.48
C ILE A 157 -3.18 -5.67 17.33
N GLU A 158 -4.20 -6.25 16.72
CA GLU A 158 -5.07 -7.19 17.44
C GLU A 158 -4.33 -8.45 17.88
N ARG A 159 -3.46 -9.00 17.03
CA ARG A 159 -2.61 -10.14 17.36
C ARG A 159 -1.67 -9.81 18.53
N LEU A 160 -0.99 -8.66 18.46
CA LEU A 160 -0.06 -8.21 19.48
C LEU A 160 -0.72 -8.01 20.85
N ARG A 161 -1.94 -7.48 20.86
CA ARG A 161 -2.73 -7.36 22.12
C ARG A 161 -2.98 -8.71 22.78
N LYS A 162 -3.25 -9.76 21.99
CA LYS A 162 -3.45 -11.13 22.49
C LYS A 162 -2.17 -11.77 23.03
N GLU A 163 -1.00 -11.33 22.57
CA GLU A 163 0.33 -11.88 22.91
C GLU A 163 1.17 -10.98 23.83
N ALA A 164 0.56 -10.11 24.60
CA ALA A 164 1.23 -9.07 25.40
C ALA A 164 2.39 -9.57 26.28
N ILE A 165 2.28 -10.79 26.87
CA ILE A 165 3.35 -11.39 27.71
C ILE A 165 4.59 -11.69 26.89
N LYS A 166 4.43 -12.27 25.70
CA LYS A 166 5.53 -12.62 24.78
C LYS A 166 6.22 -11.35 24.29
N ILE A 167 5.44 -10.33 23.93
CA ILE A 167 5.93 -9.02 23.50
C ILE A 167 6.80 -8.38 24.58
N LYS A 168 6.36 -8.37 25.83
CA LYS A 168 7.14 -7.84 26.96
C LYS A 168 8.49 -8.56 27.11
N LYS A 169 8.52 -9.88 26.87
CA LYS A 169 9.76 -10.67 26.91
C LYS A 169 10.72 -10.27 25.78
N ILE A 170 10.23 -10.14 24.55
CA ILE A 170 11.04 -9.72 23.38
C ILE A 170 11.60 -8.31 23.60
N LYS A 171 10.76 -7.35 23.99
CA LYS A 171 11.19 -5.98 24.34
C LYS A 171 12.31 -5.98 25.39
N GLY A 172 12.18 -6.78 26.44
CA GLY A 172 13.19 -6.91 27.48
C GLY A 172 14.53 -7.48 26.97
N MET A 173 14.50 -8.45 26.09
CA MET A 173 15.72 -9.03 25.49
C MET A 173 16.45 -8.04 24.59
N ILE A 174 15.73 -7.30 23.75
CA ILE A 174 16.31 -6.31 22.82
C ILE A 174 16.92 -5.15 23.60
N LYS A 175 16.26 -4.67 24.65
CA LYS A 175 16.76 -3.57 25.49
C LYS A 175 18.08 -3.91 26.19
N LYS A 176 18.26 -5.17 26.60
CA LYS A 176 19.49 -5.64 27.29
C LYS A 176 20.72 -5.79 26.40
N LYS A 177 20.55 -5.94 25.09
CA LYS A 177 21.65 -6.26 24.17
C LYS A 177 22.52 -5.07 23.74
N GLY A 178 22.13 -3.82 24.01
CA GLY A 178 22.90 -2.63 23.60
C GLY A 178 23.13 -2.54 22.09
N LEU A 179 22.18 -3.03 21.27
CA LEU A 179 22.30 -3.15 19.81
C LEU A 179 22.22 -1.78 19.12
N SER A 180 22.91 -1.61 17.99
CA SER A 180 22.71 -0.48 17.07
C SER A 180 21.27 -0.45 16.55
N LEU A 181 20.83 0.67 15.96
CA LEU A 181 19.49 0.78 15.36
C LEU A 181 19.26 -0.35 14.35
N LYS A 182 20.19 -0.55 13.43
CA LYS A 182 20.10 -1.57 12.39
C LYS A 182 19.96 -2.98 12.97
N GLU A 183 20.79 -3.36 13.94
CA GLU A 183 20.75 -4.69 14.56
C GLU A 183 19.45 -4.91 15.36
N LYS A 184 18.91 -3.87 16.01
CA LYS A 184 17.60 -3.94 16.66
C LYS A 184 16.50 -4.25 15.65
N ILE A 185 16.47 -3.54 14.53
CA ILE A 185 15.44 -3.72 13.51
C ILE A 185 15.57 -5.09 12.83
N ILE A 186 16.80 -5.54 12.50
CA ILE A 186 17.03 -6.89 11.97
C ILE A 186 16.48 -7.94 12.94
N THR A 187 16.85 -7.86 14.21
CA THR A 187 16.35 -8.80 15.23
C THR A 187 14.82 -8.80 15.32
N LEU A 188 14.20 -7.62 15.25
CA LEU A 188 12.74 -7.50 15.27
C LEU A 188 12.10 -8.13 14.02
N ILE A 189 12.67 -7.92 12.84
CA ILE A 189 12.19 -8.54 11.60
C ILE A 189 12.33 -10.07 11.66
N GLU A 190 13.41 -10.60 12.22
CA GLU A 190 13.59 -12.05 12.42
C GLU A 190 12.50 -12.66 13.33
N TYR A 191 12.13 -11.95 14.42
CA TYR A 191 11.01 -12.36 15.26
C TYR A 191 9.67 -12.24 14.52
N PHE A 192 9.44 -11.13 13.82
CA PHE A 192 8.23 -10.92 13.01
C PHE A 192 8.06 -12.05 11.98
N ASP A 193 9.11 -12.38 11.26
CA ASP A 193 9.07 -13.39 10.22
C ASP A 193 8.69 -14.79 10.76
N LYS A 194 9.21 -15.18 11.93
CA LYS A 194 8.81 -16.43 12.62
C LYS A 194 7.34 -16.45 13.00
N GLU A 195 6.82 -15.33 13.54
CA GLU A 195 5.42 -15.20 13.95
C GLU A 195 4.48 -15.21 12.75
N TYR A 196 4.86 -14.50 11.71
CA TYR A 196 4.14 -14.43 10.45
C TYR A 196 4.04 -15.82 9.80
N GLU A 197 5.10 -16.64 9.87
CA GLU A 197 5.10 -18.01 9.37
C GLU A 197 4.10 -18.90 10.12
N ILE A 198 4.09 -18.82 11.45
CA ILE A 198 3.13 -19.55 12.30
C ILE A 198 1.70 -19.16 11.91
N SER A 199 1.44 -17.90 11.63
CA SER A 199 0.13 -17.42 11.19
C SER A 199 -0.27 -17.96 9.83
N LYS A 200 0.67 -18.05 8.87
CA LYS A 200 0.45 -18.65 7.54
C LYS A 200 0.10 -20.14 7.61
N SER A 201 0.73 -20.89 8.50
CA SER A 201 0.50 -22.34 8.62
C SER A 201 -0.94 -22.71 9.02
N LYS A 202 -1.70 -21.72 9.49
CA LYS A 202 -3.12 -21.85 9.87
C LYS A 202 -4.11 -21.50 8.74
N ILE A 203 -3.60 -20.99 7.61
CA ILE A 203 -4.45 -20.63 6.46
C ILE A 203 -4.63 -21.90 5.59
N ASP A 204 -5.87 -22.23 5.27
CA ASP A 204 -6.24 -23.41 4.47
C ASP A 204 -5.63 -23.35 3.07
N ASP A 205 -5.18 -24.53 2.55
CA ASP A 205 -4.44 -24.66 1.28
C ASP A 205 -5.23 -24.19 0.04
N ASN A 206 -6.54 -24.11 0.13
CA ASN A 206 -7.41 -23.67 -0.96
C ASN A 206 -7.57 -22.15 -1.08
N THR A 207 -7.06 -21.38 -0.12
CA THR A 207 -7.10 -19.93 -0.08
C THR A 207 -5.70 -19.31 -0.11
N VAL A 208 -4.82 -19.77 -1.00
CA VAL A 208 -3.54 -19.11 -1.25
C VAL A 208 -3.79 -17.79 -2.01
N PHE A 209 -4.55 -16.91 -1.41
CA PHE A 209 -4.51 -15.51 -1.77
C PHE A 209 -3.12 -15.02 -1.44
N PHE A 210 -2.38 -14.66 -2.47
CA PHE A 210 -1.06 -14.10 -2.31
C PHE A 210 -1.16 -12.87 -1.42
N ILE A 211 -0.59 -12.94 -0.22
CA ILE A 211 -0.50 -11.81 0.67
C ILE A 211 0.20 -10.70 -0.09
N LYS A 212 -0.46 -9.56 -0.21
CA LYS A 212 0.06 -8.40 -0.94
C LYS A 212 1.19 -7.77 -0.14
N GLU A 213 2.18 -7.21 -0.82
CA GLU A 213 3.31 -6.50 -0.19
C GLU A 213 2.82 -5.40 0.76
N ALA A 214 1.81 -4.64 0.34
CA ALA A 214 1.16 -3.62 1.16
C ALA A 214 0.66 -4.12 2.52
N GLU A 215 0.12 -5.34 2.57
CA GLU A 215 -0.35 -5.94 3.83
C GLU A 215 0.82 -6.26 4.77
N VAL A 216 1.91 -6.83 4.24
CA VAL A 216 3.10 -7.15 5.04
C VAL A 216 3.76 -5.87 5.54
N ILE A 217 3.77 -4.80 4.73
CA ILE A 217 4.22 -3.47 5.15
C ILE A 217 3.41 -2.99 6.36
N GLY A 218 2.08 -3.01 6.27
CA GLY A 218 1.20 -2.60 7.38
C GLY A 218 1.43 -3.41 8.65
N MET A 219 1.47 -4.74 8.54
CA MET A 219 1.76 -5.63 9.67
C MET A 219 3.13 -5.35 10.30
N LEU A 220 4.17 -5.18 9.47
CA LEU A 220 5.53 -4.92 9.96
C LEU A 220 5.63 -3.57 10.66
N ILE A 221 4.98 -2.53 10.14
CA ILE A 221 4.94 -1.21 10.76
C ILE A 221 4.28 -1.29 12.14
N ALA A 222 3.11 -1.92 12.24
CA ALA A 222 2.41 -2.11 13.51
C ALA A 222 3.28 -2.88 14.52
N TYR A 223 3.93 -3.95 14.06
CA TYR A 223 4.84 -4.74 14.88
C TYR A 223 6.03 -3.93 15.40
N LEU A 224 6.75 -3.25 14.51
CA LEU A 224 7.89 -2.42 14.87
C LEU A 224 7.50 -1.29 15.80
N SER A 225 6.39 -0.59 15.53
CA SER A 225 5.87 0.50 16.36
C SER A 225 5.56 0.02 17.79
N GLU A 226 4.90 -1.12 17.92
CA GLU A 226 4.62 -1.72 19.24
C GLU A 226 5.91 -2.13 19.95
N MET A 227 6.88 -2.74 19.23
CA MET A 227 8.12 -3.22 19.85
C MET A 227 9.07 -2.12 20.29
N THR A 228 9.03 -0.94 19.65
CA THR A 228 9.95 0.18 19.92
C THR A 228 9.42 1.23 20.90
N ASN A 229 8.15 1.12 21.34
CA ASN A 229 7.53 1.97 22.36
C ASN A 229 7.58 3.48 22.06
N SER A 230 7.24 3.92 20.87
CA SER A 230 7.27 5.35 20.48
C SER A 230 8.63 6.05 20.62
N GLU A 231 9.71 5.36 20.98
CA GLU A 231 11.05 5.92 21.00
C GLU A 231 11.61 6.18 19.58
N MET A 232 11.04 5.50 18.59
CA MET A 232 11.44 5.60 17.19
C MET A 232 10.28 6.15 16.36
N THR A 233 10.62 7.00 15.41
CA THR A 233 9.67 7.43 14.37
C THR A 233 9.71 6.43 13.23
N ILE A 234 8.59 5.76 12.95
CA ILE A 234 8.44 4.78 11.87
C ILE A 234 7.42 5.33 10.87
N GLN A 235 7.85 5.53 9.63
CA GLN A 235 7.04 6.12 8.57
C GLN A 235 6.97 5.16 7.38
N ALA A 236 5.74 4.79 6.99
CA ALA A 236 5.47 4.05 5.76
C ALA A 236 5.59 4.97 4.54
N GLU A 237 5.93 4.39 3.40
CA GLU A 237 5.92 5.03 2.08
C GLU A 237 6.50 6.46 2.10
N LYS A 238 7.60 6.61 2.86
CA LYS A 238 8.23 7.92 3.01
C LYS A 238 8.83 8.40 1.70
N ARG A 239 8.38 9.56 1.26
CA ARG A 239 9.03 10.27 0.16
C ARG A 239 10.39 10.76 0.59
N LEU A 240 11.41 10.39 -0.20
CA LEU A 240 12.79 10.79 0.01
C LEU A 240 13.08 12.04 -0.83
N GLU A 241 13.53 13.09 -0.16
CA GLU A 241 13.87 14.36 -0.80
C GLU A 241 15.39 14.42 -1.03
N SER A 242 15.82 14.23 -2.27
CA SER A 242 17.17 14.64 -2.65
C SER A 242 17.11 15.44 -3.95
N GLY A 243 17.95 16.46 -4.07
CA GLY A 243 17.87 17.49 -5.10
C GLY A 243 17.71 17.06 -6.57
N SER A 244 18.18 15.87 -6.95
CA SER A 244 18.01 15.28 -8.30
C SER A 244 17.06 14.07 -8.35
N SER A 245 16.65 13.51 -7.20
CA SER A 245 15.90 12.26 -7.09
C SER A 245 14.44 12.49 -6.67
N ARG A 246 13.73 13.36 -7.39
CA ARG A 246 12.31 13.60 -7.14
C ARG A 246 11.51 12.32 -7.31
N GLY A 247 10.84 11.90 -6.24
CA GLY A 247 9.83 10.86 -6.27
C GLY A 247 10.32 9.44 -5.92
N LEU A 248 11.44 9.29 -5.24
CA LEU A 248 11.77 8.03 -4.57
C LEU A 248 10.92 7.90 -3.31
N ILE A 249 10.33 6.71 -3.14
CA ILE A 249 9.48 6.38 -1.99
C ILE A 249 10.05 5.11 -1.38
N ALA A 250 10.50 5.19 -0.13
CA ALA A 250 10.96 4.03 0.64
C ALA A 250 9.76 3.36 1.33
N ASP A 251 9.72 2.04 1.37
CA ASP A 251 8.63 1.29 2.01
C ASP A 251 8.51 1.67 3.49
N ILE A 252 9.63 1.70 4.23
CA ILE A 252 9.67 2.12 5.63
C ILE A 252 10.93 2.95 5.89
N CYS A 253 10.76 4.10 6.53
CA CYS A 253 11.85 4.91 7.06
C CYS A 253 11.77 4.94 8.59
N ILE A 254 12.86 4.62 9.28
CA ILE A 254 12.95 4.58 10.74
C ILE A 254 13.97 5.62 11.19
N GLU A 255 13.57 6.48 12.12
CA GLU A 255 14.45 7.50 12.72
C GLU A 255 14.52 7.31 14.24
N TYR A 256 15.74 7.29 14.79
CA TYR A 256 15.99 7.14 16.21
C TYR A 256 17.25 7.89 16.62
N LYS A 257 17.13 8.88 17.52
CA LYS A 257 18.26 9.69 18.06
C LYS A 257 19.18 10.28 16.99
N GLY A 258 18.63 10.69 15.86
CA GLY A 258 19.40 11.23 14.74
C GLY A 258 19.96 10.17 13.77
N GLU A 259 19.90 8.90 14.10
CA GLU A 259 20.17 7.82 13.15
C GLU A 259 18.95 7.56 12.27
N LYS A 260 19.19 7.24 11.01
CA LYS A 260 18.15 6.91 10.03
C LYS A 260 18.44 5.57 9.37
N LEU A 261 17.40 4.75 9.24
CA LEU A 261 17.46 3.44 8.60
C LEU A 261 16.33 3.31 7.58
N ILE A 262 16.66 2.83 6.38
CA ILE A 262 15.68 2.47 5.36
C ILE A 262 15.45 0.96 5.40
N VAL A 263 14.19 0.56 5.41
CA VAL A 263 13.78 -0.85 5.28
C VAL A 263 12.91 -1.00 4.04
N GLU A 264 13.34 -1.85 3.12
CA GLU A 264 12.63 -2.22 1.91
C GLU A 264 12.05 -3.62 2.05
N LEU A 265 10.80 -3.79 1.69
CA LEU A 265 10.16 -5.09 1.58
C LEU A 265 10.16 -5.53 0.13
N LYS A 266 10.47 -6.79 -0.08
CA LYS A 266 10.38 -7.39 -1.42
C LYS A 266 9.77 -8.77 -1.30
N ARG A 267 8.89 -9.07 -2.23
CA ARG A 267 8.34 -10.41 -2.36
C ARG A 267 9.39 -11.33 -2.98
N PHE A 268 9.58 -12.50 -2.40
CA PHE A 268 10.43 -13.55 -2.99
C PHE A 268 9.98 -13.84 -4.43
N GLY A 269 10.91 -13.82 -5.37
CA GLY A 269 10.62 -13.98 -6.78
C GLY A 269 11.89 -14.22 -7.61
N ARG A 270 11.82 -13.98 -8.92
CA ARG A 270 12.91 -14.22 -9.86
C ARG A 270 14.01 -13.15 -9.87
N ARG A 271 13.85 -12.06 -9.14
CA ARG A 271 14.85 -10.99 -9.10
C ARG A 271 16.04 -11.39 -8.22
N THR A 272 17.22 -11.01 -8.65
CA THR A 272 18.47 -11.24 -7.92
C THR A 272 18.71 -10.17 -6.87
N ILE A 273 19.56 -10.48 -5.87
CA ILE A 273 19.98 -9.51 -4.85
C ILE A 273 20.60 -8.26 -5.51
N ASP A 274 21.34 -8.43 -6.59
CA ASP A 274 22.00 -7.30 -7.27
C ASP A 274 21.01 -6.25 -7.79
N SER A 275 19.86 -6.69 -8.31
CA SER A 275 18.81 -5.77 -8.77
C SER A 275 18.16 -4.95 -7.64
N TYR A 276 18.12 -5.48 -6.42
CA TYR A 276 17.65 -4.76 -5.25
C TYR A 276 18.72 -3.82 -4.68
N THR A 277 19.99 -4.20 -4.86
CA THR A 277 21.14 -3.44 -4.37
C THR A 277 21.20 -2.05 -4.99
N GLU A 278 21.00 -1.94 -6.30
CA GLU A 278 20.98 -0.66 -6.99
C GLU A 278 19.82 0.23 -6.48
N GLN A 279 18.63 -0.32 -6.36
CA GLN A 279 17.47 0.40 -5.87
C GLN A 279 17.67 0.93 -4.45
N ILE A 280 18.08 0.06 -3.51
CA ILE A 280 18.27 0.47 -2.11
C ILE A 280 19.40 1.50 -1.97
N SER A 281 20.48 1.39 -2.78
CA SER A 281 21.57 2.37 -2.76
C SER A 281 21.08 3.78 -3.15
N MET A 282 20.20 3.88 -4.14
CA MET A 282 19.56 5.16 -4.49
C MET A 282 18.71 5.72 -3.34
N TYR A 283 17.99 4.87 -2.63
CA TYR A 283 17.16 5.28 -1.48
C TYR A 283 18.00 5.74 -0.30
N LEU A 284 19.10 5.03 0.00
CA LEU A 284 20.02 5.42 1.08
C LEU A 284 20.64 6.79 0.82
N GLN A 285 21.10 7.05 -0.40
CA GLN A 285 21.62 8.35 -0.81
C GLN A 285 20.56 9.45 -0.71
N ALA A 286 19.33 9.19 -1.20
CA ALA A 286 18.24 10.15 -1.14
C ALA A 286 17.79 10.45 0.30
N ALA A 287 17.89 9.47 1.20
CA ALA A 287 17.57 9.59 2.62
C ALA A 287 18.73 10.19 3.45
N SER A 288 19.91 10.41 2.86
CA SER A 288 21.13 10.81 3.56
C SER A 288 21.47 9.87 4.73
N THR A 289 21.47 8.55 4.44
CA THR A 289 21.85 7.51 5.39
C THR A 289 22.68 6.44 4.70
N ASN A 290 23.53 5.75 5.48
CA ASN A 290 24.40 4.69 4.96
C ASN A 290 23.91 3.29 5.34
N GLU A 291 22.79 3.18 6.06
CA GLU A 291 22.29 1.92 6.56
C GLU A 291 20.93 1.55 5.97
N GLY A 292 20.83 0.30 5.44
CA GLY A 292 19.61 -0.24 4.87
C GLY A 292 19.39 -1.71 5.23
N VAL A 293 18.13 -2.11 5.23
CA VAL A 293 17.69 -3.50 5.37
C VAL A 293 16.73 -3.82 4.23
N VAL A 294 16.94 -4.94 3.56
CA VAL A 294 16.00 -5.47 2.56
C VAL A 294 15.42 -6.77 3.11
N TYR A 295 14.14 -6.76 3.43
CA TYR A 295 13.43 -7.95 3.87
C TYR A 295 12.69 -8.58 2.71
N ILE A 296 13.12 -9.78 2.31
CA ILE A 296 12.55 -10.55 1.20
C ILE A 296 11.62 -11.61 1.80
N TYR A 297 10.34 -11.28 1.93
CA TYR A 297 9.36 -12.19 2.48
C TYR A 297 8.90 -13.23 1.44
N ASN A 298 8.63 -14.46 1.90
CA ASN A 298 8.12 -15.52 1.05
C ASN A 298 6.62 -15.72 1.30
N PRO A 299 5.73 -15.50 0.31
CA PRO A 299 4.30 -15.71 0.46
C PRO A 299 3.90 -17.19 0.42
N THR A 300 4.81 -18.10 0.04
CA THR A 300 4.53 -19.53 -0.02
C THR A 300 4.98 -20.24 1.27
N LYS A 301 4.41 -21.41 1.55
CA LYS A 301 4.68 -22.22 2.77
C LYS A 301 6.06 -22.90 2.79
N VAL A 302 7.05 -22.40 2.09
CA VAL A 302 8.37 -23.04 2.11
C VAL A 302 9.03 -22.78 3.47
N GLN A 303 9.16 -23.83 4.29
CA GLN A 303 9.84 -23.79 5.58
C GLN A 303 11.36 -23.73 5.38
N THR A 304 11.89 -22.55 5.19
CA THR A 304 13.32 -22.28 5.21
C THR A 304 13.60 -21.24 6.27
N GLU A 305 14.72 -21.40 6.99
CA GLU A 305 15.13 -20.37 7.95
C GLU A 305 15.48 -19.06 7.24
N LEU A 306 15.14 -17.94 7.87
CA LEU A 306 15.55 -16.62 7.41
C LEU A 306 17.07 -16.50 7.45
N LYS A 307 17.69 -16.23 6.31
CA LYS A 307 19.15 -16.06 6.18
C LYS A 307 19.47 -14.59 6.06
N ARG A 308 20.57 -14.19 6.70
CA ARG A 308 21.11 -12.83 6.59
C ARG A 308 22.35 -12.84 5.70
N LYS A 309 22.41 -11.86 4.79
CA LYS A 309 23.60 -11.56 3.98
C LYS A 309 23.88 -10.06 4.09
N ASP A 310 25.05 -9.71 4.62
CA ASP A 310 25.49 -8.32 4.72
C ASP A 310 26.37 -7.95 3.52
N LEU A 311 26.11 -6.80 2.93
CA LEU A 311 26.91 -6.21 1.85
C LEU A 311 27.38 -4.82 2.25
N LYS A 312 28.63 -4.51 1.89
CA LYS A 312 29.20 -3.16 1.94
C LYS A 312 29.53 -2.74 0.52
N ILE A 313 29.03 -1.58 0.11
CA ILE A 313 29.15 -1.09 -1.24
C ILE A 313 29.71 0.33 -1.17
N GLU A 314 30.73 0.61 -1.95
CA GLU A 314 31.20 1.97 -2.15
C GLU A 314 30.35 2.67 -3.22
N SER A 315 29.75 3.79 -2.87
CA SER A 315 28.93 4.59 -3.76
C SER A 315 29.16 6.07 -3.48
N ARG A 316 29.64 6.79 -4.48
CA ARG A 316 29.94 8.24 -4.40
C ARG A 316 30.89 8.62 -3.24
N GLY A 317 31.85 7.76 -2.93
CA GLY A 317 32.83 7.98 -1.86
C GLY A 317 32.32 7.67 -0.45
N GLU A 318 31.11 7.12 -0.32
CA GLU A 318 30.54 6.65 0.95
C GLU A 318 30.40 5.11 0.95
N ILE A 319 30.55 4.51 2.13
CA ILE A 319 30.33 3.06 2.30
C ILE A 319 28.89 2.84 2.78
N LEU A 320 28.07 2.25 1.92
CA LEU A 320 26.71 1.83 2.24
C LEU A 320 26.72 0.44 2.85
N SER A 321 26.01 0.24 3.94
CA SER A 321 25.88 -1.04 4.67
C SER A 321 24.46 -1.57 4.54
N ILE A 322 24.28 -2.63 3.74
CA ILE A 322 22.96 -3.19 3.42
C ILE A 322 22.88 -4.62 3.95
N SER A 323 21.84 -4.93 4.70
CA SER A 323 21.53 -6.29 5.16
C SER A 323 20.34 -6.86 4.43
N TYR A 324 20.51 -8.01 3.79
CA TYR A 324 19.45 -8.77 3.13
C TYR A 324 18.98 -9.87 4.07
N LEU A 325 17.68 -9.89 4.33
CA LEU A 325 16.99 -10.93 5.08
C LEU A 325 16.11 -11.70 4.11
N THR A 326 16.45 -12.96 3.83
CA THR A 326 15.77 -13.77 2.81
C THR A 326 15.60 -15.21 3.27
N ARG A 327 14.57 -15.86 2.82
CA ARG A 327 14.34 -17.29 3.02
C ARG A 327 14.89 -18.12 1.87
#